data_88350a3ff197e6729cf9192a0c8994d3
#
_entry.id   88350a3ff197e6729cf9192a0c8994d3
#
_cell.length_a   1.000
_cell.length_b   1.000
_cell.length_c   1.000
_cell.angle_alpha   90.00
_cell.angle_beta   90.00
_cell.angle_gamma   90.00
#
_symmetry.space_group_name_H-M   'P 1'
#
loop_
_entity.id
_entity.type
_entity.pdbx_description
1 polymer ?
#
loop_
_entity_poly.entity_id
_entity_poly.type
_entity_poly.pdbx_seq_one_letter_code
_entity_poly.pdbx_strand_id
1 'polypeptide(L)'
;MRISILQTDIVWENKQENLRRLREKLETLRGTTEIVVLPETFSTGFSMDTSSLAEPTTGETITTLRRWSEEYQLALTGSYIACETASKGGNPSYYNRAFFLTPEGNAYYYDKRHLFRMGHETEHFTSGCQRPIIQYRGWNILLLVCYDLRFPVWSRNKHSEYDLLIYVANWPVSRRKVWDILLQARALENISYVCGVNRIGRDGRDIPHSGGSVVYSPKGEVLATVPDNEETTATASLSLSSLQEFRLNF
;
A
#
# COMPACT_ATOMS: atom_id res chain seq x y z
N MET A 1 11.43 11.51 -8.61
CA MET A 1 11.28 10.19 -7.98
C MET A 1 10.46 9.28 -8.89
N ARG A 2 10.92 8.05 -9.12
CA ARG A 2 10.17 7.05 -9.89
C ARG A 2 9.48 6.08 -8.92
N ILE A 3 8.21 5.80 -9.17
CA ILE A 3 7.39 4.89 -8.38
C ILE A 3 6.78 3.81 -9.29
N SER A 4 6.94 2.55 -8.93
CA SER A 4 6.37 1.41 -9.64
C SER A 4 5.22 0.81 -8.85
N ILE A 5 4.09 0.61 -9.53
CA ILE A 5 2.89 -0.03 -9.00
C ILE A 5 2.86 -1.50 -9.46
N LEU A 6 2.81 -2.43 -8.50
CA LEU A 6 2.71 -3.86 -8.76
C LEU A 6 1.27 -4.33 -8.61
N GLN A 7 0.61 -4.62 -9.74
CA GLN A 7 -0.69 -5.27 -9.74
C GLN A 7 -0.49 -6.78 -9.85
N THR A 8 -0.82 -7.52 -8.80
CA THR A 8 -0.55 -8.95 -8.72
C THR A 8 -1.79 -9.75 -8.37
N ASP A 9 -1.84 -11.00 -8.83
CA ASP A 9 -2.73 -12.02 -8.29
C ASP A 9 -2.09 -12.63 -7.05
N ILE A 10 -2.71 -12.44 -5.90
CA ILE A 10 -2.21 -12.92 -4.62
C ILE A 10 -2.67 -14.36 -4.42
N VAL A 11 -1.73 -15.28 -4.30
CA VAL A 11 -2.03 -16.68 -3.93
C VAL A 11 -2.52 -16.70 -2.50
N TRP A 12 -3.78 -17.15 -2.33
CA TRP A 12 -4.48 -17.11 -1.05
C TRP A 12 -3.72 -17.88 0.04
N GLU A 13 -3.42 -17.18 1.15
CA GLU A 13 -2.76 -17.70 2.36
C GLU A 13 -1.41 -18.41 2.13
N ASN A 14 -0.75 -18.13 1.00
CA ASN A 14 0.53 -18.76 0.65
C ASN A 14 1.67 -17.73 0.61
N LYS A 15 2.21 -17.42 1.78
CA LYS A 15 3.28 -16.43 1.95
C LYS A 15 4.53 -16.75 1.13
N GLN A 16 4.94 -18.00 1.13
CA GLN A 16 6.17 -18.42 0.45
C GLN A 16 6.07 -18.21 -1.06
N GLU A 17 4.94 -18.61 -1.66
CA GLU A 17 4.73 -18.42 -3.09
C GLU A 17 4.59 -16.94 -3.46
N ASN A 18 3.90 -16.14 -2.66
CA ASN A 18 3.77 -14.71 -2.89
C ASN A 18 5.14 -13.99 -2.77
N LEU A 19 5.97 -14.36 -1.80
CA LEU A 19 7.33 -13.84 -1.69
C LEU A 19 8.21 -14.28 -2.87
N ARG A 20 8.14 -15.55 -3.28
CA ARG A 20 8.89 -16.04 -4.45
C ARG A 20 8.56 -15.25 -5.72
N ARG A 21 7.26 -15.07 -6.02
CA ARG A 21 6.79 -14.26 -7.17
C ARG A 21 7.21 -12.80 -7.08
N LEU A 22 7.15 -12.23 -5.86
CA LEU A 22 7.59 -10.86 -5.65
C LEU A 22 9.08 -10.70 -5.97
N ARG A 23 9.93 -11.63 -5.52
CA ARG A 23 11.38 -11.57 -5.79
C ARG A 23 11.68 -11.48 -7.27
N GLU A 24 11.06 -12.32 -8.09
CA GLU A 24 11.23 -12.31 -9.54
C GLU A 24 10.89 -10.94 -10.16
N LYS A 25 9.82 -10.29 -9.66
CA LYS A 25 9.45 -8.95 -10.13
C LYS A 25 10.44 -7.88 -9.67
N LEU A 26 10.93 -7.93 -8.42
CA LEU A 26 11.91 -6.98 -7.90
C LEU A 26 13.24 -7.02 -8.67
N GLU A 27 13.66 -8.18 -9.10
CA GLU A 27 14.86 -8.35 -9.96
C GLU A 27 14.75 -7.54 -11.25
N THR A 28 13.59 -7.52 -11.89
CA THR A 28 13.34 -6.74 -13.12
C THR A 28 13.24 -5.23 -12.90
N LEU A 29 12.91 -4.81 -11.67
CA LEU A 29 12.73 -3.39 -11.31
C LEU A 29 14.00 -2.72 -10.79
N ARG A 30 15.05 -3.49 -10.55
CA ARG A 30 16.33 -2.97 -10.07
C ARG A 30 16.87 -1.87 -11.00
N GLY A 31 17.18 -0.69 -10.41
CA GLY A 31 17.71 0.46 -11.15
C GLY A 31 16.69 1.20 -12.02
N THR A 32 15.44 0.71 -12.13
CA THR A 32 14.41 1.35 -12.95
C THR A 32 13.48 2.27 -12.14
N THR A 33 13.38 2.06 -10.83
CA THR A 33 12.50 2.78 -9.93
C THR A 33 13.16 3.03 -8.57
N GLU A 34 12.59 3.91 -7.75
CA GLU A 34 13.02 4.15 -6.37
C GLU A 34 12.06 3.57 -5.32
N ILE A 35 10.76 3.45 -5.66
CA ILE A 35 9.74 2.89 -4.78
C ILE A 35 8.96 1.83 -5.53
N VAL A 36 8.71 0.69 -4.89
CA VAL A 36 7.80 -0.36 -5.36
C VAL A 36 6.64 -0.48 -4.40
N VAL A 37 5.41 -0.35 -4.93
CA VAL A 37 4.18 -0.42 -4.16
C VAL A 37 3.46 -1.73 -4.45
N LEU A 38 3.23 -2.50 -3.37
CA LEU A 38 2.54 -3.79 -3.35
C LEU A 38 1.08 -3.61 -2.92
N PRO A 39 0.17 -4.54 -3.22
CA PRO A 39 -1.20 -4.53 -2.71
C PRO A 39 -1.29 -4.66 -1.17
N GLU A 40 -2.50 -4.45 -0.65
CA GLU A 40 -2.85 -4.76 0.74
C GLU A 40 -2.67 -6.26 1.00
N THR A 41 -2.15 -6.61 2.19
CA THR A 41 -1.91 -8.01 2.62
C THR A 41 -1.29 -8.88 1.52
N PHE A 42 -0.28 -8.31 0.83
CA PHE A 42 0.32 -8.87 -0.39
C PHE A 42 0.81 -10.31 -0.24
N SER A 43 1.17 -10.72 0.99
CA SER A 43 1.73 -12.06 1.26
C SER A 43 0.66 -13.13 1.51
N THR A 44 -0.58 -12.75 1.87
CA THR A 44 -1.61 -13.69 2.29
C THR A 44 -2.96 -13.52 1.58
N GLY A 45 -3.22 -12.34 1.00
CA GLY A 45 -4.57 -11.90 0.69
C GLY A 45 -5.30 -11.40 1.95
N PHE A 46 -6.50 -10.87 1.77
CA PHE A 46 -7.32 -10.27 2.84
C PHE A 46 -8.05 -11.38 3.63
N SER A 47 -7.26 -12.19 4.35
CA SER A 47 -7.75 -13.29 5.19
C SER A 47 -8.08 -12.81 6.60
N MET A 48 -9.06 -13.46 7.23
CA MET A 48 -9.43 -13.29 8.64
C MET A 48 -8.78 -14.35 9.55
N ASP A 49 -7.99 -15.27 9.01
CA ASP A 49 -7.20 -16.22 9.83
C ASP A 49 -5.93 -15.54 10.37
N THR A 50 -6.15 -14.56 11.24
CA THR A 50 -5.06 -13.79 11.84
C THR A 50 -4.17 -14.63 12.73
N SER A 51 -4.72 -15.64 13.38
CA SER A 51 -3.98 -16.51 14.33
C SER A 51 -2.87 -17.33 13.64
N SER A 52 -3.12 -17.79 12.43
CA SER A 52 -2.16 -18.61 11.65
C SER A 52 -1.24 -17.75 10.76
N LEU A 53 -1.72 -16.58 10.32
CA LEU A 53 -1.05 -15.81 9.28
C LEU A 53 -0.29 -14.59 9.79
N ALA A 54 -0.61 -14.08 10.98
CA ALA A 54 0.02 -12.88 11.48
C ALA A 54 1.49 -13.08 11.85
N GLU A 55 2.29 -12.06 11.57
CA GLU A 55 3.72 -12.03 11.91
C GLU A 55 4.08 -10.75 12.68
N PRO A 56 5.03 -10.83 13.63
CA PRO A 56 5.60 -9.62 14.22
C PRO A 56 6.45 -8.85 13.18
N THR A 57 6.85 -7.63 13.50
CA THR A 57 7.76 -6.83 12.65
C THR A 57 9.16 -7.46 12.47
N THR A 58 9.46 -8.48 13.24
CA THR A 58 10.67 -9.33 13.14
C THR A 58 10.41 -10.65 12.42
N GLY A 59 9.19 -10.86 11.91
CA GLY A 59 8.79 -12.07 11.20
C GLY A 59 9.44 -12.22 9.83
N GLU A 60 9.26 -13.38 9.21
CA GLU A 60 9.90 -13.76 7.95
C GLU A 60 9.59 -12.78 6.82
N THR A 61 8.32 -12.38 6.68
CA THR A 61 7.90 -11.46 5.61
C THR A 61 8.67 -10.15 5.67
N ILE A 62 8.66 -9.45 6.82
CA ILE A 62 9.29 -8.13 6.94
C ILE A 62 10.82 -8.23 6.90
N THR A 63 11.42 -9.24 7.52
CA THR A 63 12.88 -9.43 7.48
C THR A 63 13.38 -9.75 6.07
N THR A 64 12.62 -10.53 5.30
CA THR A 64 12.91 -10.81 3.89
C THR A 64 12.79 -9.55 3.03
N LEU A 65 11.73 -8.76 3.20
CA LEU A 65 11.55 -7.51 2.46
C LEU A 65 12.64 -6.48 2.78
N ARG A 66 13.06 -6.37 4.04
CA ARG A 66 14.19 -5.48 4.43
C ARG A 66 15.46 -5.85 3.69
N ARG A 67 15.81 -7.15 3.69
CA ARG A 67 16.98 -7.64 2.96
C ARG A 67 16.88 -7.34 1.47
N TRP A 68 15.70 -7.54 0.84
CA TRP A 68 15.51 -7.23 -0.59
C TRP A 68 15.52 -5.72 -0.87
N SER A 69 14.97 -4.90 0.03
CA SER A 69 15.05 -3.44 -0.07
C SER A 69 16.52 -2.98 -0.16
N GLU A 70 17.37 -3.53 0.70
CA GLU A 70 18.81 -3.27 0.71
C GLU A 70 19.51 -3.88 -0.54
N GLU A 71 19.25 -5.14 -0.86
CA GLU A 71 19.86 -5.87 -1.99
C GLU A 71 19.57 -5.22 -3.34
N TYR A 72 18.31 -4.82 -3.56
CA TYR A 72 17.88 -4.23 -4.83
C TYR A 72 17.95 -2.70 -4.86
N GLN A 73 18.28 -2.06 -3.73
CA GLN A 73 18.31 -0.59 -3.56
C GLN A 73 16.96 0.06 -3.90
N LEU A 74 15.86 -0.56 -3.44
CA LEU A 74 14.48 -0.15 -3.67
C LEU A 74 13.77 0.07 -2.33
N ALA A 75 13.03 1.17 -2.18
CA ALA A 75 12.05 1.25 -1.10
C ALA A 75 10.84 0.36 -1.45
N LEU A 76 10.39 -0.43 -0.47
CA LEU A 76 9.27 -1.34 -0.60
C LEU A 76 8.12 -0.91 0.31
N THR A 77 6.90 -0.87 -0.22
CA THR A 77 5.70 -0.55 0.57
C THR A 77 4.52 -1.42 0.16
N GLY A 78 3.67 -1.73 1.13
CA GLY A 78 2.50 -2.60 1.00
C GLY A 78 1.86 -2.78 2.36
N SER A 79 1.04 -3.81 2.55
CA SER A 79 0.63 -4.22 3.90
C SER A 79 0.69 -5.72 4.10
N TYR A 80 0.65 -6.15 5.35
CA TYR A 80 0.63 -7.56 5.76
C TYR A 80 -0.21 -7.72 7.03
N ILE A 81 -0.53 -8.95 7.39
CA ILE A 81 -1.21 -9.27 8.65
C ILE A 81 -0.14 -9.30 9.75
N ALA A 82 -0.18 -8.30 10.62
CA ALA A 82 0.78 -8.15 11.72
C ALA A 82 0.21 -8.62 13.05
N CYS A 83 1.09 -9.06 13.96
CA CYS A 83 0.73 -9.31 15.36
C CYS A 83 1.68 -8.57 16.31
N GLU A 84 1.12 -8.18 17.45
CA GLU A 84 1.88 -7.71 18.61
C GLU A 84 1.49 -8.55 19.83
N THR A 85 2.50 -9.10 20.49
CA THR A 85 2.29 -9.82 21.74
C THR A 85 2.03 -8.81 22.86
N ALA A 86 0.93 -9.00 23.58
CA ALA A 86 0.64 -8.14 24.71
C ALA A 86 1.74 -8.28 25.78
N SER A 87 2.21 -7.16 26.30
CA SER A 87 3.05 -7.14 27.49
C SER A 87 2.27 -7.79 28.66
N LYS A 88 2.86 -8.78 29.34
CA LYS A 88 2.29 -9.48 30.52
C LYS A 88 1.27 -10.60 30.25
N GLY A 89 1.39 -11.34 29.14
CA GLY A 89 0.62 -12.59 28.95
C GLY A 89 -0.84 -12.40 28.53
N GLY A 90 -1.20 -11.25 27.97
CA GLY A 90 -2.49 -11.01 27.32
C GLY A 90 -2.57 -11.64 25.93
N ASN A 91 -3.77 -11.65 25.34
CA ASN A 91 -3.97 -12.12 23.99
C ASN A 91 -3.22 -11.20 22.98
N PRO A 92 -2.68 -11.76 21.87
CA PRO A 92 -2.06 -10.97 20.83
C PRO A 92 -3.08 -10.02 20.17
N SER A 93 -2.63 -8.83 19.78
CA SER A 93 -3.39 -7.92 18.92
C SER A 93 -2.95 -8.11 17.48
N TYR A 94 -3.90 -8.11 16.56
CA TYR A 94 -3.65 -8.27 15.13
C TYR A 94 -3.96 -6.97 14.38
N TYR A 95 -3.16 -6.66 13.37
CA TYR A 95 -3.27 -5.43 12.60
C TYR A 95 -3.14 -5.70 11.10
N ASN A 96 -3.93 -5.01 10.30
CA ASN A 96 -3.63 -4.82 8.89
C ASN A 96 -2.60 -3.68 8.82
N ARG A 97 -1.31 -4.07 8.83
CA ARG A 97 -0.18 -3.16 9.00
C ARG A 97 0.47 -2.85 7.66
N ALA A 98 0.37 -1.61 7.24
CA ALA A 98 1.18 -1.12 6.15
C ALA A 98 2.60 -0.86 6.60
N PHE A 99 3.54 -1.04 5.69
CA PHE A 99 4.97 -0.82 5.90
C PHE A 99 5.55 0.06 4.79
N PHE A 100 6.59 0.80 5.13
CA PHE A 100 7.48 1.46 4.17
C PHE A 100 8.92 1.17 4.62
N LEU A 101 9.62 0.37 3.83
CA LEU A 101 10.98 -0.09 4.10
C LEU A 101 11.93 0.58 3.13
N THR A 102 13.03 1.15 3.63
CA THR A 102 14.00 1.84 2.79
C THR A 102 15.29 1.05 2.66
N PRO A 103 16.04 1.21 1.56
CA PRO A 103 17.32 0.52 1.37
C PRO A 103 18.38 0.92 2.42
N GLU A 104 18.20 2.05 3.10
CA GLU A 104 19.06 2.50 4.20
C GLU A 104 18.72 1.81 5.55
N GLY A 105 17.75 0.86 5.55
CA GLY A 105 17.37 0.08 6.72
C GLY A 105 16.26 0.70 7.59
N ASN A 106 15.73 1.89 7.23
CA ASN A 106 14.62 2.47 7.97
C ASN A 106 13.32 1.71 7.67
N ALA A 107 12.46 1.62 8.69
CA ALA A 107 11.15 0.99 8.58
C ALA A 107 10.09 1.86 9.26
N TYR A 108 9.05 2.14 8.53
CA TYR A 108 7.89 2.89 9.02
C TYR A 108 6.65 2.01 8.90
N TYR A 109 5.74 2.13 9.87
CA TYR A 109 4.54 1.32 9.93
C TYR A 109 3.30 2.18 10.14
N TYR A 110 2.20 1.72 9.55
CA TYR A 110 0.88 2.30 9.73
C TYR A 110 -0.14 1.17 9.91
N ASP A 111 -0.86 1.18 11.02
CA ASP A 111 -1.96 0.26 11.26
C ASP A 111 -3.26 0.86 10.71
N LYS A 112 -3.95 0.12 9.86
CA LYS A 112 -5.20 0.55 9.22
C LYS A 112 -6.19 1.12 10.24
N ARG A 113 -6.61 2.36 9.99
CA ARG A 113 -7.53 3.06 10.89
C ARG A 113 -8.95 2.59 10.74
N HIS A 114 -9.44 2.49 9.50
CA HIS A 114 -10.83 2.18 9.22
C HIS A 114 -10.94 0.74 8.76
N LEU A 115 -11.32 -0.13 9.70
CA LEU A 115 -11.52 -1.55 9.45
C LEU A 115 -12.81 -1.78 8.66
N PHE A 116 -12.75 -2.70 7.69
CA PHE A 116 -13.86 -3.00 6.80
C PHE A 116 -14.85 -3.99 7.45
N ARG A 117 -15.88 -3.45 8.13
CA ARG A 117 -16.88 -4.22 8.87
C ARG A 117 -17.59 -5.29 8.03
N MET A 118 -17.94 -4.97 6.77
CA MET A 118 -18.61 -5.94 5.88
C MET A 118 -17.72 -7.14 5.50
N GLY A 119 -16.40 -7.03 5.69
CA GLY A 119 -15.44 -8.12 5.53
C GLY A 119 -15.10 -8.82 6.85
N HIS A 120 -15.79 -8.50 7.95
CA HIS A 120 -15.53 -8.99 9.30
C HIS A 120 -14.18 -8.55 9.89
N GLU A 121 -13.51 -7.58 9.28
CA GLU A 121 -12.19 -7.12 9.72
C GLU A 121 -12.23 -6.62 11.18
N THR A 122 -13.34 -5.99 11.61
CA THR A 122 -13.53 -5.49 12.98
C THR A 122 -13.60 -6.57 14.06
N GLU A 123 -13.79 -7.83 13.67
CA GLU A 123 -13.86 -8.98 14.59
C GLU A 123 -12.50 -9.63 14.80
N HIS A 124 -11.56 -9.39 13.87
CA HIS A 124 -10.26 -10.06 13.83
C HIS A 124 -9.07 -9.11 14.00
N PHE A 125 -9.23 -7.83 13.66
CA PHE A 125 -8.15 -6.85 13.66
C PHE A 125 -8.41 -5.70 14.63
N THR A 126 -7.35 -5.12 15.13
CA THR A 126 -7.34 -3.91 15.94
C THR A 126 -7.11 -2.69 15.02
N SER A 127 -7.91 -1.64 15.18
CA SER A 127 -7.72 -0.41 14.41
C SER A 127 -6.55 0.43 14.94
N GLY A 128 -5.75 1.00 14.01
CA GLY A 128 -4.71 1.94 14.35
C GLY A 128 -5.27 3.31 14.75
N CYS A 129 -4.42 4.14 15.35
CA CYS A 129 -4.77 5.52 15.74
C CYS A 129 -3.73 6.56 15.29
N GLN A 130 -2.60 6.12 14.78
CA GLN A 130 -1.52 6.97 14.31
C GLN A 130 -1.58 7.15 12.79
N ARG A 131 -1.18 8.31 12.30
CA ARG A 131 -1.09 8.65 10.88
C ARG A 131 0.27 9.30 10.61
N PRO A 132 1.35 8.49 10.56
CA PRO A 132 2.70 9.01 10.39
C PRO A 132 2.89 9.56 8.96
N ILE A 133 3.63 10.68 8.86
CA ILE A 133 4.19 11.16 7.60
C ILE A 133 5.61 10.61 7.50
N ILE A 134 5.87 9.89 6.43
CA ILE A 134 7.15 9.23 6.15
C ILE A 134 8.02 10.17 5.33
N GLN A 135 9.23 10.42 5.80
CA GLN A 135 10.21 11.21 5.03
C GLN A 135 11.15 10.27 4.27
N TYR A 136 11.15 10.39 2.95
CA TYR A 136 12.02 9.59 2.08
C TYR A 136 12.51 10.42 0.89
N ARG A 137 13.83 10.57 0.76
CA ARG A 137 14.50 11.31 -0.34
C ARG A 137 13.92 12.70 -0.61
N GLY A 138 13.60 13.43 0.47
CA GLY A 138 13.05 14.78 0.40
C GLY A 138 11.54 14.86 0.13
N TRP A 139 10.85 13.72 0.01
CA TRP A 139 9.39 13.63 -0.10
C TRP A 139 8.76 13.32 1.24
N ASN A 140 7.60 13.92 1.47
CA ASN A 140 6.70 13.56 2.56
C ASN A 140 5.62 12.63 2.01
N ILE A 141 5.52 11.41 2.56
CA ILE A 141 4.65 10.35 2.06
C ILE A 141 3.65 9.97 3.13
N LEU A 142 2.37 9.94 2.78
CA LEU A 142 1.31 9.35 3.59
C LEU A 142 0.93 7.99 3.02
N LEU A 143 0.93 6.95 3.89
CA LEU A 143 0.54 5.60 3.52
C LEU A 143 -0.75 5.22 4.23
N LEU A 144 -1.76 4.80 3.45
CA LEU A 144 -3.08 4.39 3.92
C LEU A 144 -3.50 3.05 3.31
N VAL A 145 -4.50 2.40 3.91
CA VAL A 145 -4.91 1.05 3.51
C VAL A 145 -6.38 1.01 3.12
N CYS A 146 -6.63 0.66 1.86
CA CYS A 146 -7.90 0.20 1.30
C CYS A 146 -9.11 1.03 1.75
N TYR A 147 -9.87 0.57 2.74
CA TYR A 147 -11.09 1.21 3.22
C TYR A 147 -10.88 2.63 3.78
N ASP A 148 -9.66 2.99 4.18
CA ASP A 148 -9.31 4.38 4.55
C ASP A 148 -9.62 5.37 3.43
N LEU A 149 -9.60 4.93 2.16
CA LEU A 149 -9.94 5.75 0.99
C LEU A 149 -11.33 6.38 1.10
N ARG A 150 -12.27 5.75 1.80
CA ARG A 150 -13.62 6.27 1.99
C ARG A 150 -13.74 7.41 3.00
N PHE A 151 -12.66 7.72 3.71
CA PHE A 151 -12.66 8.68 4.82
C PHE A 151 -11.80 9.90 4.47
N PRO A 152 -12.38 10.94 3.83
CA PRO A 152 -11.63 12.12 3.36
C PRO A 152 -10.96 12.88 4.50
N VAL A 153 -11.55 12.90 5.70
CA VAL A 153 -10.97 13.58 6.86
C VAL A 153 -9.63 12.95 7.27
N TRP A 154 -9.49 11.61 7.11
CA TRP A 154 -8.26 10.90 7.47
C TRP A 154 -7.13 11.13 6.46
N SER A 155 -7.46 11.35 5.21
CA SER A 155 -6.51 11.65 4.13
C SER A 155 -6.31 13.14 3.86
N ARG A 156 -6.96 14.04 4.63
CA ARG A 156 -6.83 15.48 4.44
C ARG A 156 -5.37 15.92 4.55
N ASN A 157 -4.88 16.62 3.53
CA ASN A 157 -3.55 17.21 3.49
C ASN A 157 -3.55 18.58 4.19
N LYS A 158 -3.29 18.58 5.49
CA LYS A 158 -3.26 19.82 6.28
C LYS A 158 -1.93 20.55 6.05
N HIS A 159 -2.01 21.80 5.61
CA HIS A 159 -0.81 22.63 5.40
C HIS A 159 0.25 21.96 4.51
N SER A 160 -0.18 21.18 3.50
CA SER A 160 0.72 20.46 2.59
C SER A 160 1.72 19.53 3.31
N GLU A 161 1.26 18.85 4.37
CA GLU A 161 2.10 17.97 5.19
C GLU A 161 2.63 16.74 4.45
N TYR A 162 2.03 16.36 3.30
CA TYR A 162 2.53 15.30 2.44
C TYR A 162 2.48 15.68 0.94
N ASP A 163 3.34 15.04 0.16
CA ASP A 163 3.49 15.26 -1.28
C ASP A 163 2.94 14.09 -2.10
N LEU A 164 3.02 12.89 -1.54
CA LEU A 164 2.54 11.64 -2.12
C LEU A 164 1.64 10.90 -1.12
N LEU A 165 0.47 10.51 -1.58
CA LEU A 165 -0.47 9.67 -0.85
C LEU A 165 -0.53 8.29 -1.53
N ILE A 166 -0.25 7.23 -0.77
CA ILE A 166 -0.27 5.85 -1.26
C ILE A 166 -1.43 5.10 -0.61
N TYR A 167 -2.24 4.42 -1.43
CA TYR A 167 -3.25 3.46 -1.00
C TYR A 167 -2.90 2.06 -1.52
N VAL A 168 -2.84 1.09 -0.62
CA VAL A 168 -2.70 -0.32 -0.96
C VAL A 168 -4.02 -1.04 -0.66
N ALA A 169 -4.49 -1.94 -1.55
CA ALA A 169 -5.85 -2.46 -1.45
C ALA A 169 -6.03 -3.91 -1.91
N ASN A 170 -7.07 -4.56 -1.35
CA ASN A 170 -7.85 -5.66 -1.90
C ASN A 170 -9.28 -5.13 -2.19
N TRP A 171 -9.42 -4.35 -3.25
CA TRP A 171 -10.67 -3.66 -3.59
C TRP A 171 -11.44 -4.44 -4.67
N PRO A 172 -12.64 -4.95 -4.38
CA PRO A 172 -13.36 -5.85 -5.29
C PRO A 172 -13.99 -5.12 -6.48
N VAL A 173 -14.18 -5.86 -7.58
CA VAL A 173 -14.81 -5.38 -8.82
C VAL A 173 -16.15 -4.70 -8.57
N SER A 174 -16.98 -5.23 -7.68
CA SER A 174 -18.31 -4.69 -7.38
C SER A 174 -18.29 -3.23 -6.88
N ARG A 175 -17.15 -2.74 -6.45
CA ARG A 175 -16.95 -1.37 -5.96
C ARG A 175 -15.86 -0.60 -6.74
N ARG A 176 -15.43 -1.11 -7.90
CA ARG A 176 -14.36 -0.54 -8.71
C ARG A 176 -14.59 0.95 -9.03
N LYS A 177 -15.77 1.33 -9.45
CA LYS A 177 -16.10 2.74 -9.75
C LYS A 177 -15.82 3.68 -8.57
N VAL A 178 -16.04 3.21 -7.35
CA VAL A 178 -15.75 4.01 -6.14
C VAL A 178 -14.25 4.19 -5.94
N TRP A 179 -13.47 3.13 -6.17
CA TRP A 179 -12.01 3.16 -6.13
C TRP A 179 -11.45 4.22 -7.08
N ASP A 180 -11.85 4.17 -8.35
CA ASP A 180 -11.38 5.07 -9.40
C ASP A 180 -11.70 6.54 -9.07
N ILE A 181 -12.96 6.82 -8.73
CA ILE A 181 -13.42 8.19 -8.43
C ILE A 181 -12.71 8.75 -7.19
N LEU A 182 -12.64 7.97 -6.12
CA LEU A 182 -12.09 8.47 -4.87
C LEU A 182 -10.57 8.68 -4.93
N LEU A 183 -9.82 7.84 -5.62
CA LEU A 183 -8.38 8.07 -5.80
C LEU A 183 -8.11 9.37 -6.53
N GLN A 184 -8.80 9.64 -7.63
CA GLN A 184 -8.67 10.88 -8.38
C GLN A 184 -9.11 12.09 -7.54
N ALA A 185 -10.21 11.97 -6.80
CA ALA A 185 -10.67 13.02 -5.89
C ALA A 185 -9.63 13.35 -4.81
N ARG A 186 -8.94 12.33 -4.26
CA ARG A 186 -7.86 12.55 -3.28
C ARG A 186 -6.69 13.33 -3.86
N ALA A 187 -6.36 13.12 -5.13
CA ALA A 187 -5.30 13.88 -5.79
C ALA A 187 -5.69 15.36 -5.94
N LEU A 188 -6.90 15.60 -6.42
CA LEU A 188 -7.42 16.94 -6.68
C LEU A 188 -7.62 17.77 -5.40
N GLU A 189 -8.33 17.21 -4.41
CA GLU A 189 -8.68 17.94 -3.18
C GLU A 189 -7.49 18.22 -2.24
N ASN A 190 -6.41 17.41 -2.35
CA ASN A 190 -5.24 17.52 -1.50
C ASN A 190 -4.02 18.12 -2.21
N ILE A 191 -4.13 18.42 -3.49
CA ILE A 191 -3.03 18.92 -4.35
C ILE A 191 -1.76 18.11 -4.07
N SER A 192 -1.84 16.79 -4.32
CA SER A 192 -0.78 15.83 -4.08
C SER A 192 -0.79 14.72 -5.15
N TYR A 193 0.35 14.07 -5.34
CA TYR A 193 0.36 12.82 -6.09
C TYR A 193 -0.42 11.76 -5.31
N VAL A 194 -1.17 10.92 -6.03
CA VAL A 194 -1.87 9.77 -5.43
C VAL A 194 -1.50 8.49 -6.17
N CYS A 195 -1.07 7.50 -5.43
CA CYS A 195 -0.77 6.17 -5.92
C CYS A 195 -1.75 5.18 -5.29
N GLY A 196 -2.56 4.51 -6.10
CA GLY A 196 -3.45 3.44 -5.67
C GLY A 196 -2.99 2.11 -6.26
N VAL A 197 -2.74 1.09 -5.41
CA VAL A 197 -2.38 -0.25 -5.86
C VAL A 197 -3.38 -1.26 -5.35
N ASN A 198 -3.94 -2.01 -6.28
CA ASN A 198 -4.93 -3.04 -6.00
C ASN A 198 -4.49 -4.39 -6.58
N ARG A 199 -4.96 -5.48 -5.99
CA ARG A 199 -4.77 -6.82 -6.53
C ARG A 199 -5.70 -7.12 -7.71
N ILE A 200 -5.42 -8.21 -8.43
CA ILE A 200 -6.32 -8.87 -9.38
C ILE A 200 -6.67 -10.29 -8.90
N GLY A 201 -7.43 -11.02 -9.72
CA GLY A 201 -7.80 -12.42 -9.48
C GLY A 201 -8.95 -12.57 -8.49
N ARG A 202 -9.06 -13.74 -7.88
CA ARG A 202 -10.08 -14.06 -6.89
C ARG A 202 -9.46 -14.28 -5.51
N ASP A 203 -10.14 -13.86 -4.46
CA ASP A 203 -9.72 -14.19 -3.10
C ASP A 203 -10.27 -15.55 -2.64
N GLY A 204 -9.94 -15.96 -1.42
CA GLY A 204 -10.39 -17.24 -0.86
C GLY A 204 -11.89 -17.36 -0.62
N ARG A 205 -12.66 -16.27 -0.81
CA ARG A 205 -14.13 -16.23 -0.78
C ARG A 205 -14.72 -16.12 -2.17
N ASP A 206 -13.93 -16.36 -3.22
CA ASP A 206 -14.30 -16.26 -4.64
C ASP A 206 -14.74 -14.85 -5.07
N ILE A 207 -14.34 -13.80 -4.33
CA ILE A 207 -14.63 -12.41 -4.68
C ILE A 207 -13.65 -11.94 -5.76
N PRO A 208 -14.15 -11.44 -6.92
CA PRO A 208 -13.29 -11.00 -8.01
C PRO A 208 -12.70 -9.61 -7.77
N HIS A 209 -11.44 -9.45 -8.17
CA HIS A 209 -10.67 -8.20 -8.16
C HIS A 209 -10.10 -7.97 -9.56
N SER A 210 -10.26 -6.78 -10.11
CA SER A 210 -9.83 -6.43 -11.48
C SER A 210 -8.60 -5.52 -11.53
N GLY A 211 -8.01 -5.20 -10.38
CA GLY A 211 -6.93 -4.22 -10.34
C GLY A 211 -7.44 -2.79 -10.33
N GLY A 212 -7.05 -1.98 -11.32
CA GLY A 212 -7.24 -0.55 -11.33
C GLY A 212 -6.16 0.19 -10.58
N SER A 213 -4.96 -0.36 -10.60
CA SER A 213 -3.79 0.30 -10.05
C SER A 213 -3.41 1.50 -10.91
N VAL A 214 -3.18 2.65 -10.26
CA VAL A 214 -3.01 3.93 -10.96
C VAL A 214 -2.17 4.91 -10.14
N VAL A 215 -1.45 5.79 -10.84
CA VAL A 215 -0.78 6.96 -10.25
C VAL A 215 -1.38 8.22 -10.86
N TYR A 216 -1.90 9.11 -10.02
CA TYR A 216 -2.44 10.41 -10.43
C TYR A 216 -1.48 11.55 -10.12
N SER A 217 -1.45 12.54 -11.01
CA SER A 217 -0.84 13.85 -10.76
C SER A 217 -1.68 14.66 -9.76
N PRO A 218 -1.13 15.75 -9.18
CA PRO A 218 -1.89 16.69 -8.34
C PRO A 218 -3.06 17.36 -9.07
N LYS A 219 -3.09 17.29 -10.42
CA LYS A 219 -4.17 17.79 -11.28
C LYS A 219 -5.19 16.71 -11.65
N GLY A 220 -5.07 15.50 -11.07
CA GLY A 220 -5.96 14.37 -11.35
C GLY A 220 -5.70 13.67 -12.69
N GLU A 221 -4.57 13.94 -13.34
CA GLU A 221 -4.17 13.29 -14.60
C GLU A 221 -3.55 11.93 -14.31
N VAL A 222 -3.81 10.93 -15.16
CA VAL A 222 -3.20 9.62 -15.05
C VAL A 222 -1.75 9.68 -15.54
N LEU A 223 -0.80 9.39 -14.65
CA LEU A 223 0.63 9.31 -14.97
C LEU A 223 1.08 7.89 -15.32
N ALA A 224 0.50 6.90 -14.66
CA ALA A 224 0.70 5.49 -14.97
C ALA A 224 -0.54 4.70 -14.53
N THR A 225 -0.85 3.65 -15.27
CA THR A 225 -1.92 2.71 -14.93
C THR A 225 -1.56 1.31 -15.40
N VAL A 226 -2.12 0.30 -14.76
CA VAL A 226 -2.01 -1.10 -15.17
C VAL A 226 -3.36 -1.51 -15.76
N PRO A 227 -3.39 -2.23 -16.92
CA PRO A 227 -4.62 -2.73 -17.50
C PRO A 227 -5.39 -3.65 -16.52
N ASP A 228 -6.71 -3.67 -16.66
CA ASP A 228 -7.57 -4.49 -15.82
C ASP A 228 -7.29 -5.99 -16.07
N ASN A 229 -7.27 -6.76 -14.97
CA ASN A 229 -7.03 -8.20 -14.95
C ASN A 229 -5.65 -8.64 -15.49
N GLU A 230 -4.71 -7.74 -15.65
CA GLU A 230 -3.34 -8.07 -16.03
C GLU A 230 -2.39 -8.03 -14.82
N GLU A 231 -1.62 -9.11 -14.65
CA GLU A 231 -0.55 -9.17 -13.65
C GLU A 231 0.72 -8.55 -14.19
N THR A 232 0.88 -7.25 -13.98
CA THR A 232 2.03 -6.51 -14.49
C THR A 232 2.37 -5.28 -13.63
N THR A 233 3.35 -4.51 -14.06
CA THR A 233 3.84 -3.31 -13.39
C THR A 233 3.74 -2.10 -14.31
N ALA A 234 3.50 -0.93 -13.73
CA ALA A 234 3.66 0.34 -14.42
C ALA A 234 4.47 1.31 -13.56
N THR A 235 5.24 2.19 -14.19
CA THR A 235 6.13 3.13 -13.49
C THR A 235 5.80 4.56 -13.88
N ALA A 236 5.65 5.44 -12.88
CA ALA A 236 5.48 6.88 -13.05
C ALA A 236 6.72 7.64 -12.56
N SER A 237 7.03 8.75 -13.21
CA SER A 237 8.01 9.73 -12.77
C SER A 237 7.29 10.91 -12.09
N LEU A 238 7.65 11.20 -10.84
CA LEU A 238 7.09 12.28 -10.04
C LEU A 238 8.11 13.42 -9.90
N SER A 239 7.63 14.68 -9.95
CA SER A 239 8.45 15.87 -9.78
C SER A 239 8.02 16.66 -8.56
N LEU A 240 8.88 16.73 -7.54
CA LEU A 240 8.60 17.50 -6.33
C LEU A 240 8.61 19.00 -6.62
N SER A 241 9.51 19.47 -7.47
CA SER A 241 9.58 20.89 -7.88
C SER A 241 8.31 21.34 -8.60
N SER A 242 7.79 20.51 -9.52
CA SER A 242 6.52 20.81 -10.22
C SER A 242 5.32 20.83 -9.26
N LEU A 243 5.31 19.96 -8.24
CA LEU A 243 4.26 19.99 -7.20
C LEU A 243 4.35 21.27 -6.37
N GLN A 244 5.55 21.66 -5.96
CA GLN A 244 5.77 22.87 -5.16
C GLN A 244 5.38 24.11 -5.94
N GLU A 245 5.79 24.21 -7.21
CA GLU A 245 5.40 25.30 -8.10
C GLU A 245 3.87 25.37 -8.28
N PHE A 246 3.22 24.23 -8.49
CA PHE A 246 1.76 24.18 -8.63
C PHE A 246 1.06 24.65 -7.35
N ARG A 247 1.52 24.25 -6.17
CA ARG A 247 0.97 24.70 -4.88
C ARG A 247 1.17 26.19 -4.62
N LEU A 248 2.28 26.77 -5.08
CA LEU A 248 2.55 28.22 -4.95
C LEU A 248 1.65 29.08 -5.83
N ASN A 249 1.20 28.54 -6.96
CA ASN A 249 0.38 29.26 -7.94
C ASN A 249 -1.12 28.94 -7.84
N PHE A 250 -1.52 28.09 -6.89
CA PHE A 250 -2.92 27.71 -6.65
C PHE A 250 -3.55 28.58 -5.57
#